data_40db4efb01f44200e5458b277d089bde
#
_entry.id   40db4efb01f44200e5458b277d089bde
#
_cell.length_a   1.000
_cell.length_b   1.000
_cell.length_c   1.000
_cell.angle_alpha   90.00
_cell.angle_beta   90.00
_cell.angle_gamma   90.00
#
_symmetry.space_group_name_H-M   'P 1'
#
loop_
_entity.id
_entity.type
_entity.pdbx_description
1 polymer ?
#
loop_
_entity_poly.entity_id
_entity_poly.type
_entity_poly.pdbx_seq_one_letter_code
_entity_poly.pdbx_strand_id
1 'polypeptide(L)'
;MSTRLASDELLITRTCDAPASLLFELWSQPPHLKRWMGPANFVCPEAEIDVRIGGAYRAMIKSADHGENWFGGIYREIEQDRRLVFTFDWDNDGPSAGIGTIVTITFEERDGKTVQTFHQRPFLNVERRDSHVGGWNQAFDKQQAYAATIAKEQTA
;
A
#
# COMPACT_ATOMS: atom_id res chain seq x y z
N MET A 1 11.28 0.73 23.89
CA MET A 1 10.49 -0.49 24.12
C MET A 1 10.09 -1.11 22.80
N SER A 2 10.45 -2.35 22.58
CA SER A 2 10.11 -3.00 21.32
C SER A 2 8.65 -3.44 21.33
N THR A 3 7.92 -3.08 20.28
CA THR A 3 6.54 -3.52 20.10
C THR A 3 6.56 -4.93 19.53
N ARG A 4 5.93 -5.85 20.22
CA ARG A 4 5.84 -7.21 19.74
C ARG A 4 4.59 -7.36 18.87
N LEU A 5 4.79 -7.69 17.59
CA LEU A 5 3.68 -7.90 16.67
C LEU A 5 2.99 -9.24 16.96
N ALA A 6 1.67 -9.25 16.82
CA ALA A 6 0.91 -10.49 16.84
C ALA A 6 1.19 -11.28 15.55
N SER A 7 0.94 -12.58 15.58
CA SER A 7 1.19 -13.44 14.42
C SER A 7 0.27 -13.14 13.23
N ASP A 8 -0.82 -12.39 13.45
CA ASP A 8 -1.79 -12.03 12.41
C ASP A 8 -1.61 -10.63 11.86
N GLU A 9 -0.45 -9.99 12.12
CA GLU A 9 -0.22 -8.62 11.63
C GLU A 9 1.18 -8.47 11.02
N LEU A 10 1.31 -7.50 10.12
CA LEU A 10 2.61 -7.15 9.53
C LEU A 10 2.87 -5.65 9.71
N LEU A 11 4.14 -5.30 9.76
CA LEU A 11 4.60 -3.92 9.86
C LEU A 11 5.83 -3.76 8.98
N ILE A 12 5.78 -2.80 8.06
CA ILE A 12 6.92 -2.51 7.17
C ILE A 12 7.18 -1.02 7.23
N THR A 13 8.42 -0.65 7.53
CA THR A 13 8.84 0.74 7.57
C THR A 13 9.87 0.99 6.47
N ARG A 14 9.65 2.03 5.68
CA ARG A 14 10.54 2.44 4.60
C ARG A 14 10.83 3.92 4.70
N THR A 15 12.06 4.32 4.45
CA THR A 15 12.43 5.73 4.31
C THR A 15 12.58 6.03 2.83
N CYS A 16 11.76 6.96 2.33
CA CYS A 16 11.73 7.32 0.92
C CYS A 16 12.35 8.71 0.72
N ASP A 17 13.11 8.85 -0.35
CA ASP A 17 13.76 10.12 -0.70
C ASP A 17 12.78 11.02 -1.46
N ALA A 18 11.73 11.43 -0.77
CA ALA A 18 10.63 12.21 -1.32
C ALA A 18 9.82 12.84 -0.20
N PRO A 19 9.11 13.96 -0.47
CA PRO A 19 8.26 14.59 0.55
C PRO A 19 7.01 13.77 0.83
N ALA A 20 6.43 13.95 2.02
CA ALA A 20 5.22 13.23 2.44
C ALA A 20 4.05 13.46 1.50
N SER A 21 3.91 14.69 0.97
CA SER A 21 2.84 15.01 0.02
C SER A 21 2.91 14.12 -1.23
N LEU A 22 4.10 13.85 -1.72
CA LEU A 22 4.27 12.97 -2.87
C LEU A 22 3.90 11.53 -2.53
N LEU A 23 4.37 11.01 -1.40
CA LEU A 23 4.01 9.65 -1.01
C LEU A 23 2.49 9.49 -0.83
N PHE A 24 1.84 10.49 -0.25
CA PHE A 24 0.38 10.48 -0.12
C PHE A 24 -0.28 10.40 -1.51
N GLU A 25 0.21 11.16 -2.48
CA GLU A 25 -0.29 11.12 -3.86
C GLU A 25 -0.05 9.75 -4.53
N LEU A 26 1.09 9.11 -4.24
CA LEU A 26 1.38 7.79 -4.81
C LEU A 26 0.36 6.75 -4.37
N TRP A 27 -0.21 6.90 -3.18
CA TRP A 27 -1.26 6.01 -2.69
C TRP A 27 -2.66 6.41 -3.15
N SER A 28 -2.91 7.71 -3.34
CA SER A 28 -4.27 8.24 -3.49
C SER A 28 -4.66 8.60 -4.92
N GLN A 29 -3.71 8.69 -5.83
CA GLN A 29 -3.98 9.03 -7.23
C GLN A 29 -3.77 7.85 -8.15
N PRO A 30 -4.81 7.41 -8.90
CA PRO A 30 -4.71 6.22 -9.75
C PRO A 30 -3.51 6.22 -10.71
N PRO A 31 -3.18 7.32 -11.43
CA PRO A 31 -2.02 7.31 -12.32
C PRO A 31 -0.71 6.99 -11.62
N HIS A 32 -0.57 7.40 -10.36
CA HIS A 32 0.63 7.10 -9.58
C HIS A 32 0.59 5.68 -9.01
N LEU A 33 -0.55 5.29 -8.42
CA LEU A 33 -0.69 3.96 -7.83
C LEU A 33 -0.38 2.86 -8.85
N LYS A 34 -0.82 3.02 -10.08
CA LYS A 34 -0.62 2.07 -11.16
C LYS A 34 0.86 1.85 -11.51
N ARG A 35 1.74 2.78 -11.14
CA ARG A 35 3.15 2.70 -11.48
C ARG A 35 3.97 1.79 -10.57
N TRP A 36 3.48 1.50 -9.37
CA TRP A 36 4.27 0.73 -8.41
C TRP A 36 3.51 -0.40 -7.71
N MET A 37 2.19 -0.41 -7.76
CA MET A 37 1.41 -1.41 -7.01
C MET A 37 1.66 -2.82 -7.53
N GLY A 38 1.82 -3.75 -6.59
CA GLY A 38 2.01 -5.17 -6.87
C GLY A 38 3.45 -5.64 -6.74
N PRO A 39 3.65 -6.95 -6.52
CA PRO A 39 4.99 -7.54 -6.45
C PRO A 39 5.81 -7.33 -7.73
N ALA A 40 7.09 -7.71 -7.70
CA ALA A 40 8.06 -7.39 -8.74
C ALA A 40 7.60 -7.75 -10.17
N ASN A 41 6.97 -8.91 -10.33
CA ASN A 41 6.56 -9.40 -11.66
C ASN A 41 5.12 -9.05 -12.03
N PHE A 42 4.49 -8.18 -11.24
CA PHE A 42 3.12 -7.75 -11.48
C PHE A 42 3.09 -6.33 -12.05
N VAL A 43 2.01 -6.04 -12.79
CA VAL A 43 1.66 -4.70 -13.21
C VAL A 43 0.27 -4.37 -12.69
N CYS A 44 -0.05 -3.08 -12.57
CA CYS A 44 -1.35 -2.63 -12.10
C CYS A 44 -2.00 -1.79 -13.20
N PRO A 45 -2.72 -2.41 -14.15
CA PRO A 45 -3.30 -1.67 -15.27
C PRO A 45 -4.57 -0.91 -14.91
N GLU A 46 -5.23 -1.24 -13.80
CA GLU A 46 -6.48 -0.61 -13.42
C GLU A 46 -6.52 -0.21 -11.95
N ALA A 47 -6.97 1.02 -11.68
CA ALA A 47 -7.18 1.53 -10.34
C ALA A 47 -8.24 2.63 -10.38
N GLU A 48 -9.18 2.56 -9.44
CA GLU A 48 -10.19 3.59 -9.21
C GLU A 48 -10.17 3.94 -7.73
N ILE A 49 -10.10 5.22 -7.41
CA ILE A 49 -9.95 5.67 -6.03
C ILE A 49 -10.85 6.87 -5.78
N ASP A 50 -11.71 6.76 -4.77
CA ASP A 50 -12.54 7.86 -4.29
C ASP A 50 -11.97 8.31 -2.93
N VAL A 51 -11.10 9.31 -2.95
CA VAL A 51 -10.34 9.72 -1.76
C VAL A 51 -11.20 10.58 -0.84
N ARG A 52 -12.03 9.90 -0.05
CA ARG A 52 -12.82 10.52 1.01
C ARG A 52 -13.17 9.45 2.04
N ILE A 53 -13.47 9.86 3.25
CA ILE A 53 -13.91 8.92 4.28
C ILE A 53 -15.22 8.28 3.82
N GLY A 54 -15.25 6.95 3.82
CA GLY A 54 -16.37 6.19 3.29
C GLY A 54 -16.29 5.94 1.79
N GLY A 55 -15.33 6.55 1.09
CA GLY A 55 -15.12 6.33 -0.34
C GLY A 55 -14.48 4.98 -0.61
N ALA A 56 -14.79 4.41 -1.76
CA ALA A 56 -14.27 3.10 -2.17
C ALA A 56 -13.05 3.25 -3.07
N TYR A 57 -12.14 2.29 -2.97
CA TYR A 57 -11.10 2.14 -3.96
C TYR A 57 -11.09 0.71 -4.48
N ARG A 58 -10.61 0.52 -5.70
CA ARG A 58 -10.51 -0.79 -6.31
C ARG A 58 -9.37 -0.76 -7.33
N ALA A 59 -8.57 -1.82 -7.34
CA ALA A 59 -7.45 -1.93 -8.26
C ALA A 59 -7.23 -3.39 -8.65
N MET A 60 -6.48 -3.59 -9.72
CA MET A 60 -6.17 -4.93 -10.20
C MET A 60 -4.68 -5.02 -10.49
N ILE A 61 -4.06 -6.10 -10.01
CA ILE A 61 -2.69 -6.44 -10.36
C ILE A 61 -2.69 -7.74 -11.15
N LYS A 62 -1.77 -7.86 -12.09
CA LYS A 62 -1.67 -9.07 -12.90
C LYS A 62 -0.24 -9.42 -13.25
N SER A 63 -0.02 -10.71 -13.50
CA SER A 63 1.24 -11.24 -14.02
C SER A 63 0.94 -12.38 -14.98
N ALA A 64 1.94 -12.76 -15.78
CA ALA A 64 1.81 -13.89 -16.71
C ALA A 64 1.49 -15.20 -15.96
N ASP A 65 2.06 -15.36 -14.76
CA ASP A 65 1.91 -16.61 -14.00
C ASP A 65 0.67 -16.67 -13.12
N HIS A 66 0.17 -15.51 -12.68
CA HIS A 66 -0.90 -15.46 -11.68
C HIS A 66 -2.19 -14.80 -12.16
N GLY A 67 -2.24 -14.37 -13.42
CA GLY A 67 -3.44 -13.75 -13.98
C GLY A 67 -3.83 -12.45 -13.30
N GLU A 68 -5.12 -12.13 -13.38
CA GLU A 68 -5.69 -10.90 -12.84
C GLU A 68 -6.17 -11.10 -11.41
N ASN A 69 -5.79 -10.20 -10.53
CA ASN A 69 -6.18 -10.25 -9.12
C ASN A 69 -6.71 -8.89 -8.69
N TRP A 70 -7.99 -8.83 -8.39
CA TRP A 70 -8.67 -7.61 -7.96
C TRP A 70 -8.66 -7.49 -6.44
N PHE A 71 -8.48 -6.27 -5.96
CA PHE A 71 -8.58 -5.97 -4.54
C PHE A 71 -9.19 -4.59 -4.35
N GLY A 72 -9.65 -4.32 -3.14
CA GLY A 72 -10.23 -3.03 -2.84
C GLY A 72 -10.67 -2.90 -1.39
N GLY A 73 -11.31 -1.79 -1.10
CA GLY A 73 -11.79 -1.49 0.25
C GLY A 73 -12.42 -0.12 0.36
N ILE A 74 -12.55 0.34 1.61
CA ILE A 74 -13.19 1.60 1.96
C ILE A 74 -12.24 2.40 2.85
N TYR A 75 -12.11 3.70 2.58
CA TYR A 75 -11.32 4.60 3.42
C TYR A 75 -12.04 4.86 4.75
N ARG A 76 -11.31 4.72 5.84
CA ARG A 76 -11.81 4.97 7.19
C ARG A 76 -11.27 6.26 7.79
N GLU A 77 -10.01 6.59 7.54
CA GLU A 77 -9.39 7.82 8.00
C GLU A 77 -8.49 8.37 6.92
N ILE A 78 -8.50 9.68 6.77
CA ILE A 78 -7.64 10.40 5.83
C ILE A 78 -7.16 11.67 6.52
N GLU A 79 -5.84 11.75 6.77
CA GLU A 79 -5.18 12.98 7.19
C GLU A 79 -4.17 13.28 6.11
N GLN A 80 -4.42 14.32 5.35
CA GLN A 80 -3.61 14.64 4.18
C GLN A 80 -2.13 14.72 4.51
N ASP A 81 -1.31 14.00 3.73
CA ASP A 81 0.14 13.92 3.83
C ASP A 81 0.66 13.30 5.13
N ARG A 82 -0.22 12.75 5.96
CA ARG A 82 0.15 12.20 7.27
C ARG A 82 -0.33 10.79 7.54
N ARG A 83 -1.57 10.45 7.15
CA ARG A 83 -2.15 9.17 7.55
C ARG A 83 -3.29 8.74 6.62
N LEU A 84 -3.27 7.46 6.27
CA LEU A 84 -4.36 6.79 5.56
C LEU A 84 -4.73 5.52 6.31
N VAL A 85 -6.03 5.31 6.53
CA VAL A 85 -6.54 4.05 7.06
C VAL A 85 -7.65 3.57 6.14
N PHE A 86 -7.52 2.35 5.64
CA PHE A 86 -8.51 1.77 4.74
C PHE A 86 -8.59 0.26 4.91
N THR A 87 -9.72 -0.31 4.52
CA THR A 87 -9.86 -1.77 4.48
C THR A 87 -9.19 -2.31 3.22
N PHE A 88 -8.74 -3.54 3.28
CA PHE A 88 -8.09 -4.19 2.14
C PHE A 88 -8.49 -5.65 2.07
N ASP A 89 -9.11 -6.06 0.98
CA ASP A 89 -9.50 -7.43 0.74
C ASP A 89 -9.31 -7.81 -0.72
N TRP A 90 -8.92 -9.06 -0.95
CA TRP A 90 -8.89 -9.64 -2.28
C TRP A 90 -10.28 -10.13 -2.65
N ASP A 91 -10.71 -9.92 -3.89
CA ASP A 91 -12.03 -10.37 -4.36
C ASP A 91 -12.20 -11.88 -4.27
N ASN A 92 -11.14 -12.63 -4.55
CA ASN A 92 -11.18 -14.09 -4.66
C ASN A 92 -10.50 -14.76 -3.48
N ASP A 93 -10.59 -14.18 -2.29
CA ASP A 93 -9.90 -14.70 -1.12
C ASP A 93 -10.61 -15.92 -0.49
N GLY A 94 -11.65 -16.43 -1.13
CA GLY A 94 -12.34 -17.65 -0.69
C GLY A 94 -12.88 -17.54 0.73
N PRO A 95 -12.63 -18.54 1.58
CA PRO A 95 -13.14 -18.51 2.95
C PRO A 95 -12.63 -17.36 3.81
N SER A 96 -11.55 -16.72 3.42
CA SER A 96 -11.02 -15.56 4.13
C SER A 96 -11.64 -14.26 3.66
N ALA A 97 -12.43 -14.28 2.58
CA ALA A 97 -13.21 -13.12 2.17
C ALA A 97 -14.16 -12.77 3.31
N GLY A 98 -14.11 -11.55 3.79
CA GLY A 98 -14.95 -11.12 4.91
C GLY A 98 -14.23 -11.07 6.25
N ILE A 99 -12.99 -11.56 6.35
CA ILE A 99 -12.18 -11.29 7.54
C ILE A 99 -11.91 -9.80 7.60
N GLY A 100 -11.66 -9.17 6.44
CA GLY A 100 -11.47 -7.73 6.33
C GLY A 100 -10.17 -7.27 6.98
N THR A 101 -9.09 -7.13 6.20
CA THR A 101 -7.88 -6.55 6.76
C THR A 101 -8.00 -5.03 6.79
N ILE A 102 -7.29 -4.41 7.72
CA ILE A 102 -7.21 -2.97 7.84
C ILE A 102 -5.77 -2.55 7.64
N VAL A 103 -5.55 -1.64 6.71
CA VAL A 103 -4.24 -1.06 6.43
C VAL A 103 -4.18 0.31 7.07
N THR A 104 -3.11 0.58 7.81
CA THR A 104 -2.79 1.88 8.38
C THR A 104 -1.44 2.32 7.84
N ILE A 105 -1.39 3.48 7.21
CA ILE A 105 -0.15 4.04 6.68
C ILE A 105 0.06 5.41 7.30
N THR A 106 1.26 5.63 7.83
CA THR A 106 1.64 6.96 8.33
C THR A 106 2.85 7.46 7.55
N PHE A 107 2.90 8.79 7.38
CA PHE A 107 3.98 9.47 6.67
C PHE A 107 4.58 10.50 7.63
N GLU A 108 5.88 10.37 7.91
CA GLU A 108 6.58 11.32 8.77
C GLU A 108 7.77 11.89 7.99
N GLU A 109 7.67 13.18 7.64
CA GLU A 109 8.69 13.83 6.85
C GLU A 109 9.73 14.53 7.73
N ARG A 110 11.00 14.34 7.36
CA ARG A 110 12.13 15.04 7.96
C ARG A 110 13.18 15.32 6.89
N ASP A 111 13.53 16.58 6.74
CA ASP A 111 14.60 17.01 5.82
C ASP A 111 14.41 16.52 4.38
N GLY A 112 13.16 16.56 3.90
CA GLY A 112 12.82 16.18 2.54
C GLY A 112 12.71 14.68 2.31
N LYS A 113 12.91 13.89 3.35
CA LYS A 113 12.73 12.44 3.31
C LYS A 113 11.52 12.07 4.15
N THR A 114 10.84 10.98 3.78
CA THR A 114 9.65 10.55 4.50
C THR A 114 9.79 9.12 4.98
N VAL A 115 9.51 8.91 6.26
CA VAL A 115 9.38 7.57 6.83
C VAL A 115 7.93 7.13 6.64
N GLN A 116 7.73 6.10 5.81
CA GLN A 116 6.44 5.49 5.58
C GLN A 116 6.34 4.25 6.44
N THR A 117 5.35 4.21 7.32
CA THR A 117 5.07 3.02 8.14
C THR A 117 3.77 2.41 7.65
N PHE A 118 3.82 1.15 7.27
CA PHE A 118 2.69 0.40 6.73
C PHE A 118 2.36 -0.74 7.67
N HIS A 119 1.11 -0.80 8.13
CA HIS A 119 0.62 -1.83 9.04
C HIS A 119 -0.63 -2.46 8.46
N GLN A 120 -0.73 -3.78 8.49
CA GLN A 120 -1.92 -4.49 8.01
C GLN A 120 -2.26 -5.66 8.94
N ARG A 121 -3.55 -5.80 9.26
CA ARG A 121 -4.08 -6.89 10.07
C ARG A 121 -5.62 -6.98 9.91
N PRO A 122 -6.26 -8.11 10.28
CA PRO A 122 -5.68 -9.39 10.67
C PRO A 122 -5.43 -10.27 9.44
N PHE A 123 -4.52 -11.24 9.57
CA PHE A 123 -4.36 -12.29 8.57
C PHE A 123 -4.88 -13.61 9.13
N LEU A 124 -5.35 -14.46 8.24
CA LEU A 124 -5.94 -15.76 8.63
C LEU A 124 -4.91 -16.65 9.35
N ASN A 125 -3.66 -16.60 8.89
CA ASN A 125 -2.57 -17.37 9.47
C ASN A 125 -1.22 -16.72 9.15
N VAL A 126 -0.15 -17.27 9.73
CA VAL A 126 1.21 -16.75 9.53
C VAL A 126 1.65 -16.88 8.07
N GLU A 127 1.25 -17.95 7.40
CA GLU A 127 1.64 -18.15 5.99
C GLU A 127 1.07 -17.07 5.08
N ARG A 128 -0.18 -16.69 5.28
CA ARG A 128 -0.80 -15.61 4.50
C ARG A 128 -0.17 -14.27 4.83
N ARG A 129 0.13 -14.03 6.11
CA ARG A 129 0.84 -12.82 6.52
C ARG A 129 2.19 -12.73 5.83
N ASP A 130 2.98 -13.79 5.87
CA ASP A 130 4.33 -13.80 5.30
C ASP A 130 4.31 -13.63 3.78
N SER A 131 3.31 -14.18 3.10
CA SER A 131 3.11 -13.97 1.69
C SER A 131 2.89 -12.49 1.37
N HIS A 132 2.08 -11.80 2.19
CA HIS A 132 1.85 -10.36 2.02
C HIS A 132 3.09 -9.53 2.35
N VAL A 133 3.86 -9.93 3.36
CA VAL A 133 5.13 -9.25 3.68
C VAL A 133 6.05 -9.25 2.45
N GLY A 134 6.21 -10.40 1.82
CA GLY A 134 7.03 -10.52 0.61
C GLY A 134 6.51 -9.66 -0.53
N GLY A 135 5.21 -9.74 -0.81
CA GLY A 135 4.59 -8.95 -1.87
C GLY A 135 4.68 -7.45 -1.64
N TRP A 136 4.38 -6.99 -0.42
CA TRP A 136 4.47 -5.57 -0.11
C TRP A 136 5.89 -5.04 -0.17
N ASN A 137 6.89 -5.80 0.30
CA ASN A 137 8.28 -5.39 0.20
C ASN A 137 8.71 -5.20 -1.25
N GLN A 138 8.31 -6.09 -2.15
CA GLN A 138 8.61 -5.95 -3.57
C GLN A 138 7.92 -4.73 -4.17
N ALA A 139 6.67 -4.49 -3.80
CA ALA A 139 5.94 -3.31 -4.25
C ALA A 139 6.62 -2.02 -3.75
N PHE A 140 7.05 -2.02 -2.49
CA PHE A 140 7.71 -0.85 -1.90
C PHE A 140 9.08 -0.58 -2.50
N ASP A 141 9.79 -1.60 -2.99
CA ASP A 141 11.02 -1.39 -3.76
C ASP A 141 10.72 -0.56 -5.01
N LYS A 142 9.64 -0.88 -5.71
CA LYS A 142 9.19 -0.11 -6.88
C LYS A 142 8.72 1.29 -6.49
N GLN A 143 7.97 1.39 -5.39
CA GLN A 143 7.47 2.66 -4.89
C GLN A 143 8.62 3.62 -4.55
N GLN A 144 9.64 3.14 -3.85
CA GLN A 144 10.79 3.98 -3.48
C GLN A 144 11.53 4.48 -4.72
N ALA A 145 11.76 3.62 -5.69
CA ALA A 145 12.43 4.00 -6.93
C ALA A 145 11.62 5.03 -7.71
N TYR A 146 10.32 4.81 -7.82
CA TYR A 146 9.41 5.72 -8.51
C TYR A 146 9.33 7.08 -7.79
N ALA A 147 9.19 7.05 -6.47
CA ALA A 147 9.12 8.27 -5.66
C ALA A 147 10.37 9.13 -5.82
N ALA A 148 11.54 8.52 -5.80
CA ALA A 148 12.80 9.24 -5.98
C ALA A 148 12.89 9.87 -7.36
N THR A 149 12.43 9.17 -8.40
CA THR A 149 12.42 9.68 -9.77
C THR A 149 11.50 10.90 -9.90
N ILE A 150 10.27 10.80 -9.37
CA ILE A 150 9.30 11.91 -9.43
C ILE A 150 9.79 13.11 -8.61
N ALA A 151 10.35 12.88 -7.42
CA ALA A 151 10.88 13.95 -6.59
C ALA A 151 11.99 14.71 -7.30
N LYS A 152 12.88 14.03 -8.01
CA LYS A 152 13.93 14.66 -8.81
C LYS A 152 13.34 15.52 -9.93
N GLU A 153 12.32 15.03 -10.61
CA GLU A 153 11.66 15.77 -11.69
C GLU A 153 11.01 17.06 -11.15
N GLN A 154 10.43 16.99 -9.95
CA GLN A 154 9.76 18.14 -9.33
C GLN A 154 10.73 19.21 -8.86
N THR A 155 11.98 18.86 -8.57
CA THR A 155 13.00 19.79 -8.10
C THR A 155 13.92 20.31 -9.22
N ALA A 156 13.78 19.78 -10.41
CA ALA A 156 14.59 20.19 -11.56
C ALA A 156 14.13 21.51 -12.15
#